data_a5effeb0f13f912a69e9e54ebc42b619
#
_entry.id   a5effeb0f13f912a69e9e54ebc42b619
#
_cell.length_a   1.000
_cell.length_b   1.000
_cell.length_c   1.000
_cell.angle_alpha   90.00
_cell.angle_beta   90.00
_cell.angle_gamma   90.00
#
_symmetry.space_group_name_H-M   'P 1'
#
loop_
_entity.id
_entity.type
_entity.pdbx_description
1 polymer ?
#
loop_
_entity_poly.entity_id
_entity_poly.type
_entity_poly.pdbx_seq_one_letter_code
_entity_poly.pdbx_strand_id
1 'polypeptide(L)'
;MKKDDSLKKIKYKVAAFYNFISILDEEILLIKEELTNLATNQKIKGTILLASEGVNGTICGTENAIVQFIETLEKLLKVSDINVKYSWSEKQAFRRFKARKKKEIVTIGLKEINPTKSVGKYIKAGEWNQFLEDPNSVVIDTRNEYEIKIGNFAGALNPQTSSFREFPAWVQKHLKPLIEENPSLKIGMYCTGGIRCEKASSYLIEEGFSDVHHLEAVSYTHLTLPTKA
;
A
#
# COMPACT_ATOMS: atom_id res chain seq x y z
N MET A 1 -50.23 16.22 2.27
CA MET A 1 -48.87 16.73 2.54
C MET A 1 -47.97 15.53 2.83
N LYS A 2 -47.25 15.04 1.82
CA LYS A 2 -46.20 14.04 2.02
C LYS A 2 -44.95 14.77 2.45
N LYS A 3 -44.48 14.54 3.67
CA LYS A 3 -43.16 15.01 4.11
C LYS A 3 -42.10 14.30 3.23
N ASP A 4 -41.41 15.09 2.42
CA ASP A 4 -40.25 14.68 1.67
C ASP A 4 -39.09 14.58 2.68
N ASP A 5 -38.89 13.38 3.20
CA ASP A 5 -37.86 13.08 4.20
C ASP A 5 -36.61 12.51 3.48
N SER A 6 -36.16 13.25 2.48
CA SER A 6 -34.85 13.02 1.87
C SER A 6 -33.73 13.59 2.75
N LEU A 7 -33.59 13.08 3.97
CA LEU A 7 -32.35 13.21 4.73
C LEU A 7 -31.21 12.62 3.90
N LYS A 8 -30.48 13.50 3.19
CA LYS A 8 -29.23 13.11 2.51
C LYS A 8 -28.34 12.40 3.53
N LYS A 9 -28.31 11.06 3.47
CA LYS A 9 -27.45 10.23 4.32
C LYS A 9 -26.01 10.73 4.11
N ILE A 10 -25.41 11.31 5.12
CA ILE A 10 -24.03 11.79 5.06
C ILE A 10 -23.17 10.57 4.78
N LYS A 11 -22.54 10.54 3.60
CA LYS A 11 -21.54 9.54 3.27
C LYS A 11 -20.15 10.09 3.64
N TYR A 12 -19.37 9.27 4.27
CA TYR A 12 -17.98 9.59 4.59
C TYR A 12 -17.07 9.09 3.48
N LYS A 13 -16.12 9.93 3.07
CA LYS A 13 -15.06 9.54 2.14
C LYS A 13 -13.89 8.95 2.94
N VAL A 14 -13.40 7.81 2.50
CA VAL A 14 -12.21 7.16 3.03
C VAL A 14 -11.11 7.31 2.00
N ALA A 15 -9.94 7.79 2.43
CA ALA A 15 -8.74 7.87 1.63
C ALA A 15 -7.64 6.99 2.23
N ALA A 16 -7.19 6.01 1.46
CA ALA A 16 -5.99 5.22 1.76
C ALA A 16 -4.88 5.68 0.82
N PHE A 17 -3.75 6.06 1.37
CA PHE A 17 -2.65 6.67 0.60
C PHE A 17 -1.29 6.28 1.14
N TYR A 18 -0.30 6.33 0.27
CA TYR A 18 1.10 6.27 0.64
C TYR A 18 1.95 7.01 -0.39
N ASN A 19 3.14 7.44 0.03
CA ASN A 19 4.18 7.91 -0.87
C ASN A 19 5.55 7.65 -0.25
N PHE A 20 6.44 7.03 -1.03
CA PHE A 20 7.85 6.94 -0.68
C PHE A 20 8.53 8.21 -1.14
N ILE A 21 9.04 8.98 -0.19
CA ILE A 21 9.76 10.23 -0.40
C ILE A 21 10.67 10.49 0.80
N SER A 22 11.84 11.04 0.57
CA SER A 22 12.73 11.41 1.66
C SER A 22 12.17 12.61 2.43
N ILE A 23 11.96 12.45 3.73
CA ILE A 23 11.51 13.48 4.66
C ILE A 23 12.57 13.67 5.73
N LEU A 24 13.02 14.90 5.95
CA LEU A 24 13.96 15.20 7.01
C LEU A 24 13.31 14.96 8.39
N ASP A 25 14.09 14.46 9.33
CA ASP A 25 13.57 14.03 10.65
C ASP A 25 12.95 15.20 11.43
N GLU A 26 13.43 16.42 11.23
CA GLU A 26 12.91 17.66 11.76
C GLU A 26 11.57 18.08 11.13
N GLU A 27 11.40 17.86 9.81
CA GLU A 27 10.14 18.14 9.10
C GLU A 27 9.02 17.20 9.55
N ILE A 28 9.32 15.95 9.92
CA ILE A 28 8.30 14.95 10.33
C ILE A 28 7.46 15.46 11.50
N LEU A 29 8.07 16.14 12.47
CA LEU A 29 7.34 16.65 13.63
C LEU A 29 6.40 17.80 13.26
N LEU A 30 6.84 18.69 12.39
CA LEU A 30 6.03 19.80 11.87
C LEU A 30 4.86 19.28 11.04
N ILE A 31 5.12 18.36 10.11
CA ILE A 31 4.09 17.70 9.28
C ILE A 31 3.06 17.02 10.18
N LYS A 32 3.51 16.27 11.20
CA LYS A 32 2.63 15.60 12.13
C LYS A 32 1.72 16.57 12.88
N GLU A 33 2.26 17.70 13.34
CA GLU A 33 1.51 18.72 14.07
C GLU A 33 0.44 19.37 13.19
N GLU A 34 0.83 19.85 12.02
CA GLU A 34 -0.06 20.48 11.04
C GLU A 34 -1.22 19.55 10.65
N LEU A 35 -0.92 18.29 10.32
CA LEU A 35 -1.95 17.32 9.95
C LEU A 35 -2.85 16.93 11.13
N THR A 36 -2.34 16.97 12.37
CA THR A 36 -3.14 16.71 13.56
C THR A 36 -4.11 17.86 13.82
N ASN A 37 -3.65 19.10 13.68
CA ASN A 37 -4.47 20.30 13.82
C ASN A 37 -5.57 20.34 12.76
N LEU A 38 -5.22 20.10 11.49
CA LEU A 38 -6.18 20.04 10.40
C LEU A 38 -7.23 18.93 10.63
N ALA A 39 -6.78 17.74 11.00
CA ALA A 39 -7.69 16.60 11.25
C ALA A 39 -8.66 16.88 12.41
N THR A 40 -8.19 17.57 13.45
CA THR A 40 -9.01 17.95 14.61
C THR A 40 -10.10 18.95 14.17
N ASN A 41 -9.70 20.01 13.46
CA ASN A 41 -10.59 21.06 13.00
C ASN A 41 -11.65 20.54 12.02
N GLN A 42 -11.27 19.63 11.13
CA GLN A 42 -12.13 19.04 10.08
C GLN A 42 -12.83 17.75 10.52
N LYS A 43 -12.68 17.34 11.79
CA LYS A 43 -13.24 16.08 12.33
C LYS A 43 -12.85 14.83 11.53
N ILE A 44 -11.67 14.83 10.93
CA ILE A 44 -11.08 13.69 10.23
C ILE A 44 -10.61 12.66 11.26
N LYS A 45 -10.80 11.38 10.97
CA LYS A 45 -10.32 10.28 11.79
C LYS A 45 -9.53 9.29 10.94
N GLY A 46 -8.64 8.52 11.57
CA GLY A 46 -7.81 7.55 10.88
C GLY A 46 -6.42 7.45 11.49
N THR A 47 -5.52 6.84 10.75
CA THR A 47 -4.12 6.72 11.17
C THR A 47 -3.21 7.07 10.03
N ILE A 48 -2.19 7.88 10.31
CA ILE A 48 -1.07 8.13 9.41
C ILE A 48 0.24 7.76 10.09
N LEU A 49 1.13 7.20 9.31
CA LEU A 49 2.50 6.88 9.66
C LEU A 49 3.41 7.80 8.86
N LEU A 50 4.35 8.42 9.54
CA LEU A 50 5.37 9.29 8.98
C LEU A 50 6.74 8.72 9.34
N ALA A 51 7.62 8.62 8.37
CA ALA A 51 9.00 8.18 8.55
C ALA A 51 9.92 8.97 7.60
N SER A 52 11.22 8.86 7.77
CA SER A 52 12.20 9.47 6.86
C SER A 52 12.09 8.95 5.41
N GLU A 53 11.45 7.80 5.21
CA GLU A 53 11.19 7.20 3.90
C GLU A 53 9.84 7.60 3.27
N GLY A 54 8.98 8.35 3.99
CA GLY A 54 7.70 8.79 3.43
C GLY A 54 6.51 8.80 4.38
N VAL A 55 5.32 8.64 3.80
CA VAL A 55 4.02 8.65 4.47
C VAL A 55 3.17 7.45 4.05
N ASN A 56 2.38 6.93 4.99
CA ASN A 56 1.36 5.91 4.74
C ASN A 56 0.17 6.15 5.67
N GLY A 57 -1.05 6.11 5.14
CA GLY A 57 -2.21 6.37 5.97
C GLY A 57 -3.54 5.93 5.39
N THR A 58 -4.51 5.84 6.31
CA THR A 58 -5.92 5.72 5.94
C THR A 58 -6.72 6.65 6.85
N ILE A 59 -7.49 7.53 6.23
CA ILE A 59 -8.29 8.56 6.91
C ILE A 59 -9.73 8.54 6.41
N CYS A 60 -10.64 9.06 7.22
CA CYS A 60 -12.07 9.12 6.93
C CYS A 60 -12.64 10.46 7.43
N GLY A 61 -13.43 11.11 6.59
CA GLY A 61 -14.06 12.39 6.90
C GLY A 61 -15.12 12.76 5.87
N THR A 62 -15.62 13.98 5.92
CA THR A 62 -16.44 14.53 4.83
C THR A 62 -15.60 14.66 3.56
N GLU A 63 -16.23 14.67 2.40
CA GLU A 63 -15.51 14.75 1.13
C GLU A 63 -14.57 15.94 1.06
N ASN A 64 -15.08 17.14 1.36
CA ASN A 64 -14.28 18.37 1.35
C ASN A 64 -13.10 18.32 2.34
N ALA A 65 -13.33 17.76 3.54
CA ALA A 65 -12.26 17.61 4.54
C ALA A 65 -11.15 16.68 4.04
N ILE A 66 -11.49 15.58 3.37
CA ILE A 66 -10.52 14.63 2.83
C ILE A 66 -9.73 15.27 1.68
N VAL A 67 -10.38 15.98 0.77
CA VAL A 67 -9.70 16.70 -0.32
C VAL A 67 -8.70 17.70 0.25
N GLN A 68 -9.15 18.56 1.17
CA GLN A 68 -8.28 19.56 1.82
C GLN A 68 -7.10 18.91 2.55
N PHE A 69 -7.32 17.75 3.19
CA PHE A 69 -6.25 17.02 3.88
C PHE A 69 -5.19 16.53 2.91
N ILE A 70 -5.58 15.95 1.79
CA ILE A 70 -4.63 15.43 0.78
C ILE A 70 -3.87 16.60 0.14
N GLU A 71 -4.54 17.69 -0.25
CA GLU A 71 -3.89 18.90 -0.78
C GLU A 71 -2.88 19.50 0.21
N THR A 72 -3.23 19.51 1.51
CA THR A 72 -2.31 19.99 2.55
C THR A 72 -1.11 19.04 2.71
N LEU A 73 -1.36 17.74 2.68
CA LEU A 73 -0.29 16.73 2.75
C LEU A 73 0.67 16.87 1.56
N GLU A 74 0.15 17.02 0.34
CA GLU A 74 0.97 17.25 -0.87
C GLU A 74 1.84 18.50 -0.77
N LYS A 75 1.27 19.60 -0.26
CA LYS A 75 2.02 20.84 -0.02
C LYS A 75 3.15 20.65 1.01
N LEU A 76 2.85 19.99 2.11
CA LEU A 76 3.83 19.73 3.17
C LEU A 76 4.96 18.81 2.70
N LEU A 77 4.64 17.82 1.88
CA LEU A 77 5.61 16.89 1.30
C LEU A 77 6.31 17.45 0.04
N LYS A 78 5.85 18.58 -0.50
CA LYS A 78 6.35 19.20 -1.75
C LYS A 78 6.23 18.24 -2.94
N VAL A 79 5.13 17.48 -3.01
CA VAL A 79 4.79 16.56 -4.11
C VAL A 79 3.46 16.95 -4.73
N SER A 80 3.23 16.57 -5.99
CA SER A 80 2.04 16.95 -6.75
C SER A 80 1.04 15.82 -6.97
N ASP A 81 1.36 14.59 -6.58
CA ASP A 81 0.51 13.44 -6.89
C ASP A 81 0.79 12.28 -5.93
N ILE A 82 0.10 12.28 -4.82
CA ILE A 82 0.15 11.17 -3.87
C ILE A 82 -0.76 10.05 -4.38
N ASN A 83 -0.28 8.81 -4.37
CA ASN A 83 -1.10 7.65 -4.70
C ASN A 83 -2.22 7.48 -3.67
N VAL A 84 -3.43 7.96 -3.99
CA VAL A 84 -4.61 7.92 -3.11
C VAL A 84 -5.69 7.03 -3.71
N LYS A 85 -6.20 6.11 -2.89
CA LYS A 85 -7.37 5.28 -3.20
C LYS A 85 -8.55 5.74 -2.37
N TYR A 86 -9.65 6.05 -3.04
CA TYR A 86 -10.87 6.51 -2.40
C TYR A 86 -11.93 5.41 -2.32
N SER A 87 -12.66 5.41 -1.22
CA SER A 87 -13.86 4.61 -1.03
C SER A 87 -14.88 5.37 -0.18
N TRP A 88 -16.10 4.84 -0.04
CA TRP A 88 -17.16 5.48 0.70
C TRP A 88 -17.65 4.60 1.84
N SER A 89 -18.00 5.22 2.95
CA SER A 89 -18.57 4.57 4.12
C SER A 89 -19.85 5.31 4.56
N GLU A 90 -20.86 4.56 5.00
CA GLU A 90 -22.07 5.16 5.58
C GLU A 90 -21.85 5.74 6.97
N LYS A 91 -20.78 5.32 7.63
CA LYS A 91 -20.41 5.74 8.99
C LYS A 91 -18.96 6.13 9.05
N GLN A 92 -18.60 6.96 10.03
CA GLN A 92 -17.20 7.26 10.32
C GLN A 92 -16.44 5.96 10.65
N ALA A 93 -15.50 5.58 9.76
CA ALA A 93 -14.81 4.28 9.80
C ALA A 93 -13.84 4.13 11.00
N PHE A 94 -13.42 5.23 11.61
CA PHE A 94 -12.41 5.23 12.68
C PHE A 94 -12.91 5.95 13.92
N ARG A 95 -12.37 5.59 15.10
CA ARG A 95 -12.76 6.20 16.37
C ARG A 95 -12.06 7.55 16.62
N ARG A 96 -10.79 7.69 16.22
CA ARG A 96 -9.95 8.87 16.46
C ARG A 96 -8.91 9.06 15.36
N PHE A 97 -8.33 10.25 15.26
CA PHE A 97 -7.15 10.50 14.44
C PHE A 97 -5.87 10.14 15.21
N LYS A 98 -4.86 9.61 14.50
CA LYS A 98 -3.54 9.31 15.03
C LYS A 98 -2.48 9.59 13.97
N ALA A 99 -1.55 10.51 14.26
CA ALA A 99 -0.34 10.68 13.49
C ALA A 99 0.85 10.11 14.28
N ARG A 100 1.62 9.19 13.68
CA ARG A 100 2.71 8.50 14.35
C ARG A 100 4.00 8.60 13.56
N LYS A 101 5.07 9.11 14.19
CA LYS A 101 6.43 8.92 13.67
C LYS A 101 6.84 7.46 13.85
N LYS A 102 7.37 6.87 12.82
CA LYS A 102 7.84 5.49 12.75
C LYS A 102 9.24 5.45 12.12
N LYS A 103 9.92 4.30 12.20
CA LYS A 103 11.18 4.07 11.49
C LYS A 103 10.93 3.80 10.01
N GLU A 104 9.80 3.16 9.69
CA GLU A 104 9.37 2.77 8.37
C GLU A 104 7.86 2.97 8.21
N ILE A 105 7.41 3.38 7.02
CA ILE A 105 5.98 3.53 6.71
C ILE A 105 5.30 2.19 6.39
N VAL A 106 6.09 1.21 5.96
CA VAL A 106 5.76 -0.22 5.89
C VAL A 106 6.98 -1.01 6.34
N THR A 107 6.83 -1.84 7.35
CA THR A 107 7.99 -2.39 8.04
C THR A 107 8.47 -3.69 7.41
N ILE A 108 9.61 -3.66 6.72
CA ILE A 108 10.35 -4.84 6.26
C ILE A 108 11.47 -5.22 7.24
N GLY A 109 11.94 -4.25 8.05
CA GLY A 109 12.95 -4.47 9.08
C GLY A 109 14.40 -4.35 8.61
N LEU A 110 14.63 -3.89 7.38
CA LEU A 110 15.95 -3.63 6.79
C LEU A 110 16.15 -2.13 6.60
N LYS A 111 17.35 -1.63 6.95
CA LYS A 111 17.59 -0.17 7.01
C LYS A 111 17.83 0.49 5.64
N GLU A 112 18.27 -0.25 4.64
CA GLU A 112 18.81 0.30 3.40
C GLU A 112 17.86 0.23 2.21
N ILE A 113 16.69 -0.40 2.39
CA ILE A 113 15.71 -0.56 1.31
C ILE A 113 15.03 0.77 0.99
N ASN A 114 15.26 1.27 -0.21
CA ASN A 114 14.74 2.56 -0.63
C ASN A 114 14.01 2.50 -1.98
N PRO A 115 12.67 2.39 -1.98
CA PRO A 115 11.86 2.34 -3.21
C PRO A 115 11.99 3.57 -4.12
N THR A 116 12.49 4.71 -3.60
CA THR A 116 12.72 5.88 -4.46
C THR A 116 13.95 5.76 -5.35
N LYS A 117 14.87 4.84 -5.03
CA LYS A 117 16.09 4.57 -5.83
C LYS A 117 15.86 3.47 -6.86
N SER A 118 15.21 2.38 -6.44
CA SER A 118 14.94 1.23 -7.28
C SER A 118 13.63 0.59 -6.90
N VAL A 119 12.80 0.27 -7.88
CA VAL A 119 11.50 -0.39 -7.71
C VAL A 119 11.26 -1.30 -8.90
N GLY A 120 10.55 -2.41 -8.69
CA GLY A 120 10.18 -3.34 -9.75
C GLY A 120 9.27 -2.71 -10.80
N LYS A 121 9.19 -3.34 -11.96
CA LYS A 121 8.33 -2.89 -13.06
C LYS A 121 6.85 -3.08 -12.68
N TYR A 122 6.04 -2.07 -12.96
CA TYR A 122 4.59 -2.15 -12.75
C TYR A 122 3.93 -2.95 -13.87
N ILE A 123 3.05 -3.86 -13.50
CA ILE A 123 2.17 -4.59 -14.44
C ILE A 123 0.74 -4.08 -14.25
N LYS A 124 0.10 -3.65 -15.31
CA LYS A 124 -1.30 -3.22 -15.29
C LYS A 124 -2.24 -4.42 -15.09
N ALA A 125 -3.40 -4.17 -14.51
CA ALA A 125 -4.40 -5.22 -14.26
C ALA A 125 -4.78 -6.02 -15.51
N GLY A 126 -4.86 -5.37 -16.69
CA GLY A 126 -5.16 -6.02 -17.96
C GLY A 126 -4.08 -6.98 -18.47
N GLU A 127 -2.84 -6.80 -18.03
CA GLU A 127 -1.68 -7.61 -18.42
C GLU A 127 -1.38 -8.70 -17.38
N TRP A 128 -2.00 -8.62 -16.20
CA TRP A 128 -1.68 -9.49 -15.07
C TRP A 128 -2.01 -10.97 -15.33
N ASN A 129 -3.11 -11.27 -16.02
CA ASN A 129 -3.45 -12.66 -16.34
C ASN A 129 -2.41 -13.30 -17.28
N GLN A 130 -1.90 -12.54 -18.26
CA GLN A 130 -0.83 -13.02 -19.14
C GLN A 130 0.45 -13.32 -18.35
N PHE A 131 0.76 -12.51 -17.32
CA PHE A 131 1.90 -12.76 -16.44
C PHE A 131 1.69 -14.02 -15.59
N LEU A 132 0.47 -14.25 -15.07
CA LEU A 132 0.12 -15.45 -14.30
C LEU A 132 0.21 -16.74 -15.12
N GLU A 133 -0.06 -16.66 -16.41
CA GLU A 133 -0.07 -17.81 -17.34
C GLU A 133 1.31 -18.09 -17.94
N ASP A 134 2.28 -17.19 -17.77
CA ASP A 134 3.65 -17.37 -18.27
C ASP A 134 4.37 -18.50 -17.46
N PRO A 135 4.73 -19.63 -18.09
CA PRO A 135 5.40 -20.74 -17.38
C PRO A 135 6.78 -20.34 -16.82
N ASN A 136 7.35 -19.23 -17.31
CA ASN A 136 8.61 -18.69 -16.82
C ASN A 136 8.40 -17.55 -15.80
N SER A 137 7.27 -17.54 -15.11
CA SER A 137 6.98 -16.59 -14.06
C SER A 137 6.64 -17.28 -12.73
N VAL A 138 6.95 -16.60 -11.64
CA VAL A 138 6.49 -16.92 -10.29
C VAL A 138 5.80 -15.71 -9.69
N VAL A 139 4.63 -15.93 -9.10
CA VAL A 139 3.88 -14.86 -8.44
C VAL A 139 3.84 -15.07 -6.94
N ILE A 140 4.12 -14.02 -6.18
CA ILE A 140 4.22 -14.01 -4.73
C ILE A 140 3.16 -13.11 -4.13
N ASP A 141 2.38 -13.61 -3.19
CA ASP A 141 1.46 -12.82 -2.38
C ASP A 141 2.21 -12.21 -1.20
N THR A 142 2.48 -10.91 -1.23
CA THR A 142 3.20 -10.21 -0.15
C THR A 142 2.29 -9.76 1.00
N ARG A 143 1.04 -10.24 1.02
CA ARG A 143 0.09 -9.95 2.11
C ARG A 143 0.36 -10.83 3.34
N ASN A 144 -0.24 -10.44 4.45
CA ASN A 144 -0.20 -11.26 5.66
C ASN A 144 -1.16 -12.46 5.52
N GLU A 145 -0.86 -13.53 6.23
CA GLU A 145 -1.62 -14.79 6.22
C GLU A 145 -3.14 -14.60 6.37
N TYR A 146 -3.59 -13.67 7.24
CA TYR A 146 -5.02 -13.41 7.45
C TYR A 146 -5.70 -12.77 6.22
N GLU A 147 -4.96 -12.03 5.38
CA GLU A 147 -5.47 -11.46 4.13
C GLU A 147 -5.55 -12.55 3.04
N ILE A 148 -4.56 -13.44 2.99
CA ILE A 148 -4.47 -14.53 2.03
C ILE A 148 -5.62 -15.53 2.22
N LYS A 149 -6.04 -15.78 3.47
CA LYS A 149 -7.19 -16.64 3.80
C LYS A 149 -8.52 -16.19 3.22
N ILE A 150 -8.65 -14.93 2.85
CA ILE A 150 -9.87 -14.39 2.21
C ILE A 150 -9.90 -14.76 0.71
N GLY A 151 -8.74 -14.94 0.09
CA GLY A 151 -8.57 -15.32 -1.30
C GLY A 151 -7.20 -14.86 -1.83
N ASN A 152 -6.68 -15.57 -2.82
CA ASN A 152 -5.42 -15.28 -3.50
C ASN A 152 -5.51 -15.63 -4.99
N PHE A 153 -4.57 -15.16 -5.79
CA PHE A 153 -4.46 -15.59 -7.18
C PHE A 153 -4.07 -17.07 -7.25
N ALA A 154 -4.67 -17.79 -8.19
CA ALA A 154 -4.33 -19.21 -8.41
C ALA A 154 -2.84 -19.34 -8.77
N GLY A 155 -2.16 -20.30 -8.12
CA GLY A 155 -0.73 -20.54 -8.32
C GLY A 155 0.23 -19.58 -7.62
N ALA A 156 -0.27 -18.50 -6.98
CA ALA A 156 0.60 -17.59 -6.25
C ALA A 156 1.22 -18.27 -5.02
N LEU A 157 2.52 -18.05 -4.82
CA LEU A 157 3.23 -18.50 -3.64
C LEU A 157 2.76 -17.71 -2.41
N ASN A 158 2.43 -18.45 -1.36
CA ASN A 158 2.11 -17.88 -0.06
C ASN A 158 3.34 -17.98 0.86
N PRO A 159 3.97 -16.87 1.25
CA PRO A 159 5.08 -16.88 2.20
C PRO A 159 4.73 -17.36 3.61
N GLN A 160 3.44 -17.48 3.94
CA GLN A 160 2.93 -17.86 5.26
C GLN A 160 3.49 -16.99 6.40
N THR A 161 3.69 -15.71 6.10
CA THR A 161 4.24 -14.75 7.05
C THR A 161 3.14 -14.12 7.91
N SER A 162 3.37 -14.02 9.20
CA SER A 162 2.49 -13.31 10.14
C SER A 162 2.67 -11.80 10.04
N SER A 163 3.83 -11.37 9.57
CA SER A 163 4.16 -9.96 9.33
C SER A 163 5.12 -9.81 8.14
N PHE A 164 5.06 -8.64 7.49
CA PHE A 164 5.94 -8.34 6.35
C PHE A 164 7.44 -8.33 6.72
N ARG A 165 7.80 -8.25 7.99
CA ARG A 165 9.18 -8.38 8.47
C ARG A 165 9.80 -9.76 8.21
N GLU A 166 8.99 -10.78 8.06
CA GLU A 166 9.45 -12.14 7.83
C GLU A 166 9.75 -12.41 6.35
N PHE A 167 9.31 -11.51 5.47
CA PHE A 167 9.48 -11.63 4.02
C PHE A 167 10.94 -11.79 3.59
N PRO A 168 11.93 -11.02 4.09
CA PRO A 168 13.33 -11.22 3.72
C PRO A 168 13.86 -12.63 4.04
N ALA A 169 13.54 -13.16 5.21
CA ALA A 169 13.97 -14.52 5.59
C ALA A 169 13.34 -15.58 4.70
N TRP A 170 12.07 -15.41 4.32
CA TRP A 170 11.39 -16.29 3.37
C TRP A 170 12.04 -16.23 1.98
N VAL A 171 12.39 -15.04 1.49
CA VAL A 171 13.09 -14.86 0.21
C VAL A 171 14.41 -15.61 0.18
N GLN A 172 15.24 -15.47 1.21
CA GLN A 172 16.53 -16.17 1.29
C GLN A 172 16.36 -17.70 1.30
N LYS A 173 15.34 -18.18 1.99
CA LYS A 173 15.12 -19.63 2.17
C LYS A 173 14.42 -20.29 0.97
N HIS A 174 13.51 -19.59 0.30
CA HIS A 174 12.60 -20.21 -0.66
C HIS A 174 12.70 -19.62 -2.07
N LEU A 175 12.83 -18.28 -2.21
CA LEU A 175 12.86 -17.66 -3.53
C LEU A 175 14.24 -17.71 -4.16
N LYS A 176 15.29 -17.46 -3.38
CA LYS A 176 16.65 -17.44 -3.88
C LYS A 176 17.09 -18.75 -4.52
N PRO A 177 16.84 -19.94 -3.92
CA PRO A 177 17.14 -21.21 -4.57
C PRO A 177 16.41 -21.42 -5.91
N LEU A 178 15.13 -20.99 -6.01
CA LEU A 178 14.36 -21.10 -7.25
C LEU A 178 14.99 -20.27 -8.40
N ILE A 179 15.53 -19.08 -8.08
CA ILE A 179 16.19 -18.24 -9.08
C ILE A 179 17.58 -18.76 -9.41
N GLU A 180 18.29 -19.37 -8.46
CA GLU A 180 19.58 -20.03 -8.72
C GLU A 180 19.42 -21.20 -9.69
N GLU A 181 18.31 -21.96 -9.58
CA GLU A 181 17.94 -23.03 -10.52
C GLU A 181 17.47 -22.51 -11.88
N ASN A 182 16.76 -21.40 -11.91
CA ASN A 182 16.25 -20.75 -13.12
C ASN A 182 16.47 -19.22 -13.11
N PRO A 183 17.66 -18.74 -13.51
CA PRO A 183 17.99 -17.30 -13.50
C PRO A 183 17.13 -16.41 -14.42
N SER A 184 16.39 -17.01 -15.36
CA SER A 184 15.50 -16.29 -16.27
C SER A 184 14.07 -16.14 -15.74
N LEU A 185 13.78 -16.68 -14.55
CA LEU A 185 12.44 -16.64 -13.95
C LEU A 185 12.03 -15.21 -13.61
N LYS A 186 10.85 -14.82 -14.09
CA LYS A 186 10.25 -13.53 -13.80
C LYS A 186 9.54 -13.57 -12.46
N ILE A 187 9.75 -12.58 -11.62
CA ILE A 187 9.11 -12.49 -10.32
C ILE A 187 8.00 -11.44 -10.37
N GLY A 188 6.77 -11.86 -10.10
CA GLY A 188 5.62 -10.97 -9.94
C GLY A 188 5.17 -10.93 -8.48
N MET A 189 4.75 -9.76 -8.01
CA MET A 189 4.24 -9.60 -6.65
C MET A 189 2.95 -8.80 -6.65
N TYR A 190 2.10 -9.06 -5.66
CA TYR A 190 0.93 -8.23 -5.40
C TYR A 190 0.65 -8.10 -3.90
N CYS A 191 -0.05 -7.03 -3.56
CA CYS A 191 -0.57 -6.82 -2.20
C CYS A 191 -1.87 -6.01 -2.23
N THR A 192 -2.38 -5.63 -1.07
CA THR A 192 -3.63 -4.88 -0.95
C THR A 192 -3.56 -3.46 -1.51
N GLY A 193 -2.49 -2.72 -1.21
CA GLY A 193 -2.38 -1.28 -1.48
C GLY A 193 -1.23 -0.87 -2.39
N GLY A 194 -0.33 -1.78 -2.75
CA GLY A 194 0.89 -1.49 -3.54
C GLY A 194 2.13 -1.25 -2.68
N ILE A 195 2.01 -0.64 -1.53
CA ILE A 195 3.14 -0.21 -0.68
C ILE A 195 4.11 -1.35 -0.30
N ARG A 196 3.59 -2.56 0.02
CA ARG A 196 4.45 -3.71 0.33
C ARG A 196 5.21 -4.19 -0.89
N CYS A 197 4.56 -4.17 -2.06
CA CYS A 197 5.18 -4.58 -3.31
C CYS A 197 6.31 -3.66 -3.73
N GLU A 198 6.13 -2.35 -3.61
CA GLU A 198 7.21 -1.41 -3.91
C GLU A 198 8.43 -1.67 -3.02
N LYS A 199 8.22 -1.85 -1.72
CA LYS A 199 9.32 -2.12 -0.80
C LYS A 199 9.93 -3.52 -0.98
N ALA A 200 9.10 -4.53 -1.26
CA ALA A 200 9.56 -5.88 -1.56
C ALA A 200 10.37 -5.94 -2.86
N SER A 201 9.89 -5.26 -3.92
CA SER A 201 10.62 -5.25 -5.19
C SER A 201 11.96 -4.50 -5.11
N SER A 202 12.00 -3.39 -4.36
CA SER A 202 13.26 -2.70 -4.06
C SER A 202 14.24 -3.64 -3.35
N TYR A 203 13.79 -4.37 -2.35
CA TYR A 203 14.59 -5.37 -1.64
C TYR A 203 15.10 -6.48 -2.57
N LEU A 204 14.25 -7.05 -3.41
CA LEU A 204 14.66 -8.10 -4.34
C LEU A 204 15.71 -7.60 -5.34
N ILE A 205 15.56 -6.39 -5.86
CA ILE A 205 16.56 -5.79 -6.77
C ILE A 205 17.90 -5.61 -6.07
N GLU A 206 17.93 -5.17 -4.82
CA GLU A 206 19.17 -5.05 -4.04
C GLU A 206 19.81 -6.41 -3.72
N GLU A 207 19.01 -7.48 -3.60
CA GLU A 207 19.49 -8.88 -3.48
C GLU A 207 19.97 -9.49 -4.81
N GLY A 208 19.92 -8.72 -5.91
CA GLY A 208 20.44 -9.12 -7.22
C GLY A 208 19.45 -9.82 -8.14
N PHE A 209 18.16 -9.81 -7.82
CA PHE A 209 17.11 -10.32 -8.71
C PHE A 209 16.90 -9.34 -9.88
N SER A 210 16.94 -9.83 -11.11
CA SER A 210 16.99 -8.97 -12.31
C SER A 210 15.65 -8.63 -12.92
N ASP A 211 14.66 -9.53 -12.88
CA ASP A 211 13.36 -9.34 -13.54
C ASP A 211 12.21 -9.36 -12.54
N VAL A 212 12.09 -8.26 -11.81
CA VAL A 212 11.16 -8.07 -10.71
C VAL A 212 10.02 -7.15 -11.13
N HIS A 213 8.81 -7.65 -10.95
CA HIS A 213 7.56 -6.98 -11.30
C HIS A 213 6.61 -6.94 -10.12
N HIS A 214 5.67 -6.02 -10.16
CA HIS A 214 4.54 -6.04 -9.24
C HIS A 214 3.28 -5.47 -9.86
N LEU A 215 2.14 -6.00 -9.44
CA LEU A 215 0.85 -5.54 -9.90
C LEU A 215 0.65 -4.09 -9.49
N GLU A 216 0.37 -3.23 -10.47
CA GLU A 216 -0.07 -1.87 -10.21
C GLU A 216 -1.32 -1.93 -9.30
N ALA A 217 -1.24 -1.26 -8.16
CA ALA A 217 -2.28 -1.36 -7.15
C ALA A 217 -3.61 -0.82 -7.67
N VAL A 218 -4.46 -1.72 -8.13
CA VAL A 218 -5.83 -1.43 -8.56
C VAL A 218 -6.74 -1.37 -7.35
N SER A 219 -7.67 -0.45 -7.36
CA SER A 219 -8.80 -0.49 -6.44
C SER A 219 -9.51 -1.85 -6.59
N TYR A 220 -9.80 -2.53 -5.49
CA TYR A 220 -10.44 -3.86 -5.45
C TYR A 220 -11.73 -4.02 -6.27
N THR A 221 -12.25 -2.93 -6.83
CA THR A 221 -13.47 -2.92 -7.63
C THR A 221 -13.31 -3.54 -9.04
N HIS A 222 -12.08 -3.85 -9.48
CA HIS A 222 -11.84 -4.31 -10.85
C HIS A 222 -11.17 -5.69 -10.97
N LEU A 223 -10.69 -6.27 -9.88
CA LEU A 223 -10.17 -7.64 -9.87
C LEU A 223 -11.18 -8.56 -9.19
N THR A 224 -12.01 -9.22 -9.97
CA THR A 224 -12.66 -10.45 -9.51
C THR A 224 -11.57 -11.51 -9.41
N LEU A 225 -11.12 -11.78 -8.17
CA LEU A 225 -10.30 -12.96 -7.92
C LEU A 225 -11.06 -14.17 -8.43
N PRO A 226 -10.48 -15.05 -9.27
CA PRO A 226 -11.05 -16.36 -9.49
C PRO A 226 -11.04 -17.07 -8.14
N THR A 227 -12.15 -16.95 -7.40
CA THR A 227 -12.37 -17.69 -6.17
C THR A 227 -12.47 -19.15 -6.54
N LYS A 228 -11.53 -19.96 -6.08
CA LYS A 228 -11.78 -21.39 -5.97
C LYS A 228 -12.94 -21.55 -4.99
N ALA A 229 -14.08 -22.02 -5.49
CA ALA A 229 -15.14 -22.56 -4.68
C ALA A 229 -14.68 -23.83 -3.97
#